data_6e9600effb0e365f96a017a474007310
#
_entry.id   6e9600effb0e365f96a017a474007310
#
_cell.length_a   1.000
_cell.length_b   1.000
_cell.length_c   1.000
_cell.angle_alpha   90.00
_cell.angle_beta   90.00
_cell.angle_gamma   90.00
#
_symmetry.space_group_name_H-M   'P 1'
#
loop_
_entity.id
_entity.type
_entity.pdbx_description
1 polymer ?
#
loop_
_entity_poly.entity_id
_entity_poly.type
_entity_poly.pdbx_seq_one_letter_code
_entity_poly.pdbx_strand_id
1 'polypeptide(L)'
;MNSILDFYYMGGPLFMMPMTLVALTGLGFAVLSGIKLVQKSAYEKVQKLYLPVVLFCGSLVFVLGLFGQIIGLYGAFFAIEQVGEVSQALLAGGLKVSSITTLYGFFCFLILGILWFALRQWRFKATLA
;
A
#
# COMPACT_ATOMS: atom_id res chain seq x y z
N MET A 1 -16.21 -2.80 13.79
CA MET A 1 -16.33 -2.01 12.56
C MET A 1 -15.80 -0.59 12.75
N ASN A 2 -16.09 0.03 13.86
CA ASN A 2 -15.61 1.38 14.17
C ASN A 2 -14.08 1.47 14.26
N SER A 3 -13.39 0.43 14.76
CA SER A 3 -11.94 0.44 14.94
C SER A 3 -11.16 0.54 13.62
N ILE A 4 -11.64 -0.04 12.53
CA ILE A 4 -10.99 0.04 11.20
C ILE A 4 -11.19 1.43 10.61
N LEU A 5 -12.40 1.97 10.73
CA LEU A 5 -12.70 3.33 10.29
C LEU A 5 -11.92 4.36 11.09
N ASP A 6 -11.86 4.19 12.42
CA ASP A 6 -11.07 5.06 13.29
C ASP A 6 -9.59 5.04 12.92
N PHE A 7 -9.03 3.86 12.65
CA PHE A 7 -7.66 3.70 12.17
C PHE A 7 -7.43 4.46 10.85
N TYR A 8 -8.38 4.33 9.91
CA TYR A 8 -8.32 5.01 8.62
C TYR A 8 -8.35 6.55 8.78
N TYR A 9 -9.27 7.05 9.61
CA TYR A 9 -9.39 8.49 9.88
C TYR A 9 -8.18 9.05 10.63
N MET A 10 -7.60 8.28 11.56
CA MET A 10 -6.40 8.67 12.28
C MET A 10 -5.17 8.81 11.38
N GLY A 11 -5.07 7.98 10.33
CA GLY A 11 -3.98 8.04 9.36
C GLY A 11 -4.02 9.25 8.44
N GLY A 12 -5.12 9.99 8.44
CA GLY A 12 -5.34 11.17 7.60
C GLY A 12 -5.94 10.81 6.24
N PRO A 13 -7.16 11.31 5.94
CA PRO A 13 -7.85 10.96 4.69
C PRO A 13 -7.11 11.43 3.45
N LEU A 14 -6.32 12.49 3.55
CA LEU A 14 -5.57 13.07 2.43
C LEU A 14 -4.55 12.07 1.84
N PHE A 15 -3.88 11.27 2.70
CA PHE A 15 -2.90 10.27 2.26
C PHE A 15 -3.52 8.88 2.07
N MET A 16 -4.49 8.54 2.91
CA MET A 16 -5.11 7.21 2.88
C MET A 16 -5.97 6.99 1.63
N MET A 17 -6.68 8.02 1.15
CA MET A 17 -7.50 7.92 -0.05
C MET A 17 -6.72 7.56 -1.31
N PRO A 18 -5.66 8.31 -1.71
CA PRO A 18 -4.89 7.93 -2.88
C PRO A 18 -4.21 6.57 -2.72
N MET A 19 -3.74 6.23 -1.53
CA MET A 19 -3.14 4.91 -1.25
C MET A 19 -4.17 3.79 -1.47
N THR A 20 -5.40 3.98 -0.97
CA THR A 20 -6.50 3.02 -1.14
C THR A 20 -6.87 2.86 -2.61
N LEU A 21 -6.95 3.94 -3.37
CA LEU A 21 -7.26 3.90 -4.80
C LEU A 21 -6.21 3.10 -5.57
N VAL A 22 -4.92 3.36 -5.32
CA VAL A 22 -3.82 2.64 -5.96
C VAL A 22 -3.83 1.16 -5.57
N ALA A 23 -4.08 0.85 -4.29
CA ALA A 23 -4.17 -0.52 -3.81
C ALA A 23 -5.33 -1.27 -4.46
N LEU A 24 -6.50 -0.64 -4.57
CA LEU A 24 -7.67 -1.24 -5.23
C LEU A 24 -7.42 -1.49 -6.71
N THR A 25 -6.75 -0.56 -7.40
CA THR A 25 -6.34 -0.75 -8.79
C THR A 25 -5.43 -1.96 -8.94
N GLY A 26 -4.42 -2.07 -8.08
CA GLY A 26 -3.50 -3.21 -8.06
C GLY A 26 -4.22 -4.54 -7.81
N LEU A 27 -5.15 -4.57 -6.85
CA LEU A 27 -5.98 -5.75 -6.57
C LEU A 27 -6.87 -6.12 -7.76
N GLY A 28 -7.48 -5.13 -8.41
CA GLY A 28 -8.29 -5.35 -9.62
C GLY A 28 -7.48 -6.01 -10.73
N PHE A 29 -6.29 -5.52 -11.01
CA PHE A 29 -5.39 -6.12 -12.00
C PHE A 29 -4.93 -7.52 -11.59
N ALA A 30 -4.70 -7.77 -10.30
CA ALA A 30 -4.34 -9.09 -9.79
C ALA A 30 -5.49 -10.10 -10.02
N VAL A 31 -6.73 -9.70 -9.72
CA VAL A 31 -7.92 -10.54 -9.95
C VAL A 31 -8.11 -10.82 -11.44
N LEU A 32 -8.00 -9.81 -12.29
CA LEU A 32 -8.09 -9.97 -13.75
C LEU A 32 -7.01 -10.91 -14.28
N SER A 33 -5.80 -10.81 -13.77
CA SER A 33 -4.70 -11.72 -14.12
C SER A 33 -5.04 -13.16 -13.77
N GLY A 34 -5.57 -13.38 -12.55
CA GLY A 34 -5.99 -14.69 -12.08
C GLY A 34 -7.08 -15.30 -12.97
N ILE A 35 -8.10 -14.52 -13.31
CA ILE A 35 -9.20 -14.97 -14.18
C ILE A 35 -8.66 -15.37 -15.57
N LYS A 36 -7.79 -14.56 -16.17
CA LYS A 36 -7.22 -14.85 -17.47
C LYS A 36 -6.32 -16.08 -17.47
N LEU A 37 -5.59 -16.30 -16.38
CA LEU A 37 -4.76 -17.50 -16.23
C LEU A 37 -5.63 -18.76 -16.12
N VAL A 38 -6.74 -18.71 -15.41
CA VAL A 38 -7.70 -19.84 -15.32
C VAL A 38 -8.31 -20.14 -16.68
N GLN A 39 -8.65 -19.12 -17.46
CA GLN A 39 -9.22 -19.29 -18.79
C GLN A 39 -8.20 -19.70 -19.86
N LYS A 40 -6.94 -19.80 -19.50
CA LYS A 40 -5.82 -20.11 -20.41
C LYS A 40 -5.75 -19.18 -21.62
N SER A 41 -6.26 -17.96 -21.45
CA SER A 41 -6.25 -16.97 -22.52
C SER A 41 -5.25 -15.87 -22.25
N ALA A 42 -4.56 -15.44 -23.29
CA ALA A 42 -3.74 -14.24 -23.28
C ALA A 42 -2.61 -14.21 -22.23
N TYR A 43 -1.87 -15.31 -22.04
CA TYR A 43 -0.72 -15.37 -21.12
C TYR A 43 0.29 -14.24 -21.34
N GLU A 44 0.55 -13.89 -22.60
CA GLU A 44 1.49 -12.80 -22.92
C GLU A 44 1.01 -11.44 -22.41
N LYS A 45 -0.29 -11.14 -22.52
CA LYS A 45 -0.87 -9.91 -22.01
C LYS A 45 -0.77 -9.84 -20.48
N VAL A 46 -1.02 -10.96 -19.80
CA VAL A 46 -0.89 -11.03 -18.34
C VAL A 46 0.55 -10.76 -17.93
N GLN A 47 1.51 -11.34 -18.62
CA GLN A 47 2.92 -11.12 -18.31
C GLN A 47 3.38 -9.69 -18.58
N LYS A 48 3.01 -9.14 -19.73
CA LYS A 48 3.54 -7.84 -20.18
C LYS A 48 2.81 -6.65 -19.59
N LEU A 49 1.52 -6.80 -19.29
CA LEU A 49 0.68 -5.68 -18.91
C LEU A 49 0.19 -5.77 -17.47
N TYR A 50 -0.40 -6.88 -17.04
CA TYR A 50 -1.07 -6.95 -15.74
C TYR A 50 -0.11 -7.17 -14.58
N LEU A 51 0.82 -8.11 -14.68
CA LEU A 51 1.75 -8.41 -13.60
C LEU A 51 2.65 -7.24 -13.24
N PRO A 52 3.26 -6.51 -14.20
CA PRO A 52 4.05 -5.34 -13.86
C PRO A 52 3.23 -4.24 -13.18
N VAL A 53 1.95 -4.06 -13.58
CA VAL A 53 1.08 -3.06 -12.96
C VAL A 53 0.78 -3.40 -11.51
N VAL A 54 0.53 -4.67 -11.17
CA VAL A 54 0.30 -5.12 -9.80
C VAL A 54 1.50 -4.79 -8.92
N LEU A 55 2.71 -5.12 -9.37
CA LEU A 55 3.93 -4.83 -8.63
C LEU A 55 4.17 -3.33 -8.49
N PHE A 56 3.95 -2.58 -9.57
CA PHE A 56 4.10 -1.12 -9.56
C PHE A 56 3.14 -0.47 -8.58
N CYS A 57 1.86 -0.86 -8.56
CA CYS A 57 0.88 -0.35 -7.62
C CYS A 57 1.28 -0.65 -6.17
N GLY A 58 1.75 -1.86 -5.89
CA GLY A 58 2.23 -2.24 -4.57
C GLY A 58 3.40 -1.36 -4.11
N SER A 59 4.40 -1.20 -4.98
CA SER A 59 5.56 -0.35 -4.71
C SER A 59 5.17 1.11 -4.49
N LEU A 60 4.23 1.61 -5.27
CA LEU A 60 3.75 2.99 -5.19
C LEU A 60 3.04 3.26 -3.87
N VAL A 61 2.18 2.34 -3.43
CA VAL A 61 1.50 2.45 -2.12
C VAL A 61 2.53 2.44 -0.98
N PHE A 62 3.55 1.60 -1.07
CA PHE A 62 4.62 1.55 -0.08
C PHE A 62 5.39 2.87 0.01
N VAL A 63 5.80 3.42 -1.14
CA VAL A 63 6.50 4.71 -1.20
C VAL A 63 5.63 5.85 -0.66
N LEU A 64 4.34 5.86 -1.01
CA LEU A 64 3.39 6.84 -0.48
C LEU A 64 3.26 6.73 1.05
N GLY A 65 3.28 5.52 1.59
CA GLY A 65 3.26 5.29 3.04
C GLY A 65 4.49 5.87 3.73
N LEU A 66 5.69 5.63 3.18
CA LEU A 66 6.93 6.22 3.69
C LEU A 66 6.91 7.76 3.59
N PHE A 67 6.42 8.27 2.48
CA PHE A 67 6.32 9.72 2.27
C PHE A 67 5.39 10.36 3.30
N GLY A 68 4.23 9.74 3.58
CA GLY A 68 3.33 10.18 4.63
C GLY A 68 3.97 10.18 6.02
N GLN A 69 4.82 9.19 6.32
CA GLN A 69 5.60 9.13 7.56
C GLN A 69 6.53 10.32 7.69
N ILE A 70 7.28 10.62 6.64
CA ILE A 70 8.26 11.73 6.63
C ILE A 70 7.54 13.06 6.83
N ILE A 71 6.43 13.29 6.13
CA ILE A 71 5.63 14.51 6.28
C ILE A 71 5.07 14.62 7.69
N GLY A 72 4.55 13.52 8.25
CA GLY A 72 4.03 13.50 9.62
C GLY A 72 5.09 13.82 10.66
N LEU A 73 6.29 13.25 10.52
CA LEU A 73 7.44 13.55 11.39
C LEU A 73 7.87 15.01 11.26
N TYR A 74 7.96 15.50 10.03
CA TYR A 74 8.32 16.90 9.79
C TYR A 74 7.35 17.86 10.48
N GLY A 75 6.05 17.62 10.35
CA GLY A 75 5.02 18.42 11.01
C GLY A 75 5.13 18.38 12.54
N ALA A 76 5.41 17.19 13.10
CA ALA A 76 5.58 17.03 14.54
C ALA A 76 6.81 17.80 15.05
N PHE A 77 7.95 17.69 14.38
CA PHE A 77 9.17 18.42 14.77
C PHE A 77 9.02 19.91 14.57
N PHE A 78 8.34 20.35 13.53
CA PHE A 78 8.04 21.75 13.32
C PHE A 78 7.21 22.34 14.47
N ALA A 79 6.19 21.62 14.93
CA ALA A 79 5.37 22.04 16.06
C ALA A 79 6.19 22.13 17.35
N ILE A 80 7.10 21.17 17.61
CA ILE A 80 7.99 21.18 18.78
C ILE A 80 8.92 22.39 18.74
N GLU A 81 9.49 22.71 17.58
CA GLU A 81 10.35 23.88 17.39
C GLU A 81 9.63 25.19 17.75
N GLN A 82 8.35 25.32 17.39
CA GLN A 82 7.54 26.51 17.67
C GLN A 82 7.19 26.66 19.16
N VAL A 83 6.89 25.56 19.84
CA VAL A 83 6.40 25.55 21.23
C VAL A 83 7.54 25.42 22.24
N GLY A 84 8.67 24.82 21.86
CA GLY A 84 9.86 24.63 22.69
C GLY A 84 9.83 23.33 23.49
N GLU A 85 8.88 23.17 24.40
CA GLU A 85 8.74 21.94 25.19
C GLU A 85 7.42 21.25 24.89
N VAL A 86 7.49 19.94 24.63
CA VAL A 86 6.33 19.09 24.35
C VAL A 86 6.42 17.85 25.24
N SER A 87 5.28 17.42 25.80
CA SER A 87 5.23 16.21 26.60
C SER A 87 5.58 14.96 25.76
N GLN A 88 6.21 13.97 26.39
CA GLN A 88 6.52 12.69 25.76
C GLN A 88 5.26 12.00 25.24
N ALA A 89 4.14 12.12 25.95
CA ALA A 89 2.86 11.55 25.55
C ALA A 89 2.35 12.15 24.21
N LEU A 90 2.49 13.46 24.03
CA LEU A 90 2.08 14.15 22.81
C LEU A 90 2.98 13.75 21.63
N LEU A 91 4.29 13.65 21.87
CA LEU A 91 5.24 13.20 20.87
C LEU A 91 4.98 11.76 20.44
N ALA A 92 4.74 10.87 21.40
CA ALA A 92 4.40 9.47 21.15
C ALA A 92 3.09 9.36 20.35
N GLY A 93 2.09 10.18 20.64
CA GLY A 93 0.83 10.26 19.89
C GLY A 93 1.05 10.65 18.44
N GLY A 94 1.88 11.66 18.18
CA GLY A 94 2.22 12.11 16.83
C GLY A 94 2.96 11.02 16.03
N LEU A 95 3.93 10.36 16.65
CA LEU A 95 4.65 9.24 16.03
C LEU A 95 3.72 8.07 15.70
N LYS A 96 2.81 7.73 16.61
CA LYS A 96 1.79 6.69 16.40
C LYS A 96 0.96 6.99 15.15
N VAL A 97 0.42 8.21 15.05
CA VAL A 97 -0.42 8.60 13.91
C VAL A 97 0.36 8.57 12.60
N SER A 98 1.58 9.09 12.56
CA SER A 98 2.39 9.08 11.35
C SER A 98 2.80 7.68 10.91
N SER A 99 2.95 6.75 11.87
CA SER A 99 3.27 5.35 11.57
C SER A 99 2.12 4.58 10.92
N ILE A 100 0.87 5.03 11.09
CA ILE A 100 -0.31 4.36 10.52
C ILE A 100 -0.23 4.29 9.00
N THR A 101 0.13 5.39 8.33
CA THR A 101 0.25 5.42 6.86
C THR A 101 1.34 4.47 6.35
N THR A 102 2.46 4.41 7.05
CA THR A 102 3.55 3.49 6.70
C THR A 102 3.14 2.03 6.86
N LEU A 103 2.50 1.68 7.99
CA LEU A 103 1.98 0.33 8.21
C LEU A 103 0.96 -0.08 7.15
N TYR A 104 0.04 0.81 6.82
CA TYR A 104 -0.96 0.57 5.78
C TYR A 104 -0.30 0.32 4.43
N GLY A 105 0.64 1.17 4.02
CA GLY A 105 1.39 1.01 2.77
C GLY A 105 2.19 -0.29 2.74
N PHE A 106 2.80 -0.66 3.87
CA PHE A 106 3.56 -1.90 4.00
C PHE A 106 2.66 -3.14 3.84
N PHE A 107 1.50 -3.16 4.50
CA PHE A 107 0.54 -4.26 4.34
C PHE A 107 0.04 -4.38 2.91
N CYS A 108 -0.33 -3.28 2.27
CA CYS A 108 -0.75 -3.29 0.87
C CYS A 108 0.35 -3.81 -0.05
N PHE A 109 1.59 -3.39 0.16
CA PHE A 109 2.74 -3.86 -0.59
C PHE A 109 2.96 -5.37 -0.41
N LEU A 110 2.87 -5.87 0.82
CA LEU A 110 3.00 -7.31 1.09
C LEU A 110 1.92 -8.12 0.38
N ILE A 111 0.66 -7.70 0.48
CA ILE A 111 -0.45 -8.40 -0.16
C ILE A 111 -0.28 -8.43 -1.67
N LEU A 112 -0.01 -7.27 -2.28
CA LEU A 112 0.17 -7.18 -3.74
C LEU A 112 1.43 -7.91 -4.21
N GLY A 113 2.51 -7.87 -3.44
CA GLY A 113 3.74 -8.59 -3.73
C GLY A 113 3.55 -10.12 -3.70
N ILE A 114 2.83 -10.63 -2.70
CA ILE A 114 2.50 -12.04 -2.58
C ILE A 114 1.61 -12.48 -3.74
N LEU A 115 0.59 -11.69 -4.07
CA LEU A 115 -0.29 -11.96 -5.21
C LEU A 115 0.49 -11.97 -6.53
N TRP A 116 1.36 -10.99 -6.72
CA TRP A 116 2.22 -10.93 -7.91
C TRP A 116 3.10 -12.18 -8.04
N PHE A 117 3.74 -12.57 -6.95
CA PHE A 117 4.61 -13.76 -6.93
C PHE A 117 3.81 -15.03 -7.21
N ALA A 118 2.66 -15.19 -6.55
CA ALA A 118 1.78 -16.36 -6.75
C ALA A 118 1.29 -16.46 -8.20
N LEU A 119 0.85 -15.34 -8.78
CA LEU A 119 0.39 -15.28 -10.17
C LEU A 119 1.51 -15.56 -11.15
N ARG A 120 2.69 -15.05 -10.88
CA ARG A 120 3.89 -15.32 -11.71
C ARG A 120 4.25 -16.80 -11.71
N GLN A 121 4.25 -17.43 -10.55
CA GLN A 121 4.53 -18.86 -10.43
C GLN A 121 3.46 -19.70 -11.11
N TRP A 122 2.20 -19.35 -10.92
CA TRP A 122 1.10 -20.04 -11.57
C TRP A 122 1.20 -19.96 -13.09
N ARG A 123 1.47 -18.78 -13.60
CA ARG A 123 1.69 -18.57 -15.03
C ARG A 123 2.86 -19.41 -15.56
N PHE A 124 3.96 -19.43 -14.84
CA PHE A 124 5.13 -20.22 -15.21
C PHE A 124 4.80 -21.70 -15.31
N LYS A 125 4.10 -22.24 -14.32
CA LYS A 125 3.62 -23.63 -14.34
C LYS A 125 2.64 -23.90 -15.49
N ALA A 126 1.75 -22.97 -15.77
CA ALA A 126 0.78 -23.10 -16.85
C ALA A 126 1.42 -23.10 -18.24
N THR A 127 2.51 -22.35 -18.42
CA THR A 127 3.26 -22.35 -19.70
C THR A 127 4.14 -23.57 -19.90
N LEU A 128 4.58 -24.22 -18.82
CA LEU A 128 5.35 -25.46 -18.89
C LEU A 128 4.47 -26.69 -19.12
N ALA A 129 3.23 -26.64 -18.70
CA ALA A 129 2.26 -27.70 -18.92
C ALA A 129 1.60 -27.55 -20.30
#